data_b7d909058412d92b6eb54e481defb04b
#
_entry.id   b7d909058412d92b6eb54e481defb04b
#
_cell.length_a   1.000
_cell.length_b   1.000
_cell.length_c   1.000
_cell.angle_alpha   90.00
_cell.angle_beta   90.00
_cell.angle_gamma   90.00
#
_symmetry.space_group_name_H-M   'P 1'
#
loop_
_entity.id
_entity.type
_entity.pdbx_description
1 polymer ?
#
loop_
_entity_poly.entity_id
_entity_poly.type
_entity_poly.pdbx_seq_one_letter_code
_entity_poly.pdbx_strand_id
1 'polypeptide(L)'
;MYTIYADDVLLYTPDVEELCLYDIVLTMEDNSAGTLIFRMTSSHPAFDSLKKLSTMIRVEDSRRVIWKGRIISDDRNIDNIKTIQCEGKMAFLNDSIFPEFEFSGAPDQLFGQIIENHNSQVGENQRFLIGDVTIKDNNDYIVRSSESALKTWKAVKEKCFQSALSGHLQIRYDADGDYIDWLEDYQEIS
;
A
#
# COMPACT_ATOMS: atom_id res chain seq x y z
N MET A 1 -9.84 -5.68 18.05
CA MET A 1 -10.27 -6.99 17.47
C MET A 1 -10.10 -6.90 15.96
N TYR A 2 -9.32 -7.81 15.38
CA TYR A 2 -9.00 -7.75 13.96
C TYR A 2 -10.02 -8.49 13.12
N THR A 3 -10.42 -7.87 12.02
CA THR A 3 -11.25 -8.45 10.95
C THR A 3 -10.55 -8.28 9.60
N ILE A 4 -10.78 -9.23 8.68
CA ILE A 4 -10.20 -9.17 7.34
C ILE A 4 -11.34 -9.29 6.33
N TYR A 5 -11.28 -8.46 5.29
CA TYR A 5 -12.23 -8.44 4.18
C TYR A 5 -11.51 -8.70 2.86
N ALA A 6 -12.20 -9.35 1.95
CA ALA A 6 -11.80 -9.53 0.55
C ALA A 6 -12.87 -8.92 -0.34
N ASP A 7 -12.55 -7.88 -1.13
CA ASP A 7 -13.50 -7.15 -1.99
C ASP A 7 -14.81 -6.79 -1.23
N ASP A 8 -14.69 -6.26 0.00
CA ASP A 8 -15.78 -5.89 0.91
C ASP A 8 -16.60 -7.08 1.49
N VAL A 9 -16.26 -8.32 1.16
CA VAL A 9 -16.84 -9.51 1.79
C VAL A 9 -16.02 -9.91 3.00
N LEU A 10 -16.68 -10.17 4.13
CA LEU A 10 -16.00 -10.62 5.35
C LEU A 10 -15.28 -11.95 5.10
N LEU A 11 -13.95 -11.94 5.22
CA LEU A 11 -13.08 -13.09 5.04
C LEU A 11 -12.71 -13.75 6.36
N TYR A 12 -12.52 -12.94 7.41
CA TYR A 12 -12.13 -13.44 8.73
C TYR A 12 -12.70 -12.57 9.84
N THR A 13 -13.21 -13.22 10.85
CA THR A 13 -13.44 -12.67 12.18
C THR A 13 -13.27 -13.80 13.21
N PRO A 14 -12.72 -13.53 14.40
CA PRO A 14 -12.54 -14.56 15.42
C PRO A 14 -13.85 -15.13 15.98
N ASP A 15 -14.99 -14.46 15.76
CA ASP A 15 -16.29 -14.84 16.29
C ASP A 15 -17.05 -15.85 15.40
N VAL A 16 -16.56 -16.15 14.19
CA VAL A 16 -17.23 -17.03 13.23
C VAL A 16 -16.30 -18.16 12.81
N GLU A 17 -16.59 -19.38 13.26
CA GLU A 17 -15.75 -20.57 13.04
C GLU A 17 -15.59 -20.92 11.55
N GLU A 18 -16.64 -20.74 10.74
CA GLU A 18 -16.59 -21.02 9.29
C GLU A 18 -15.67 -20.08 8.51
N LEU A 19 -15.33 -18.93 9.08
CA LEU A 19 -14.39 -17.94 8.51
C LEU A 19 -13.00 -18.06 9.12
N CYS A 20 -12.62 -19.23 9.61
CA CYS A 20 -11.32 -19.42 10.24
C CYS A 20 -10.17 -19.34 9.26
N LEU A 21 -9.20 -18.47 9.55
CA LEU A 21 -7.89 -18.41 8.91
C LEU A 21 -6.81 -18.81 9.91
N TYR A 22 -5.71 -19.36 9.40
CA TYR A 22 -4.59 -19.85 10.21
C TYR A 22 -3.32 -19.06 9.90
N ASP A 23 -2.40 -19.01 10.86
CA ASP A 23 -1.07 -18.42 10.69
C ASP A 23 -1.14 -16.99 10.08
N ILE A 24 -2.08 -16.17 10.59
CA ILE A 24 -2.26 -14.80 10.12
C ILE A 24 -1.09 -13.96 10.63
N VAL A 25 -0.31 -13.41 9.71
CA VAL A 25 0.82 -12.52 10.02
C VAL A 25 0.69 -11.26 9.17
N LEU A 26 0.48 -10.12 9.82
CA LEU A 26 0.56 -8.79 9.22
C LEU A 26 1.88 -8.15 9.65
N THR A 27 2.73 -7.83 8.68
CA THR A 27 3.99 -7.12 8.89
C THR A 27 3.87 -5.71 8.32
N MET A 28 4.13 -4.71 9.15
CA MET A 28 4.18 -3.30 8.75
C MET A 28 5.51 -2.73 9.19
N GLU A 29 6.20 -2.09 8.27
CA GLU A 29 7.51 -1.46 8.47
C GLU A 29 7.48 -0.06 7.86
N ASP A 30 8.26 0.84 8.43
CA ASP A 30 8.39 2.19 7.92
C ASP A 30 8.90 2.21 6.47
N ASN A 31 8.37 3.12 5.67
CA ASN A 31 8.72 3.25 4.25
C ASN A 31 8.60 1.94 3.44
N SER A 32 7.68 1.07 3.82
CA SER A 32 7.43 -0.22 3.21
C SER A 32 5.95 -0.46 2.95
N ALA A 33 5.65 -1.27 1.97
CA ALA A 33 4.28 -1.64 1.67
C ALA A 33 3.64 -2.52 2.77
N GLY A 34 4.47 -3.22 3.54
CA GLY A 34 4.00 -4.26 4.44
C GLY A 34 3.48 -5.50 3.71
N THR A 35 3.27 -6.56 4.45
CA THR A 35 2.77 -7.84 3.92
C THR A 35 1.73 -8.44 4.85
N LEU A 36 0.75 -9.14 4.27
CA LEU A 36 -0.17 -9.99 5.00
C LEU A 36 -0.05 -11.42 4.46
N ILE A 37 0.16 -12.37 5.36
CA ILE A 37 0.18 -13.79 5.02
C ILE A 37 -0.86 -14.49 5.89
N PHE A 38 -1.62 -15.40 5.29
CA PHE A 38 -2.54 -16.28 6.03
C PHE A 38 -2.74 -17.58 5.27
N ARG A 39 -3.28 -18.57 5.98
CA ARG A 39 -3.61 -19.88 5.43
C ARG A 39 -5.09 -20.17 5.61
N MET A 40 -5.65 -20.90 4.65
CA MET A 40 -7.06 -21.34 4.68
C MET A 40 -7.21 -22.76 4.17
N THR A 41 -8.17 -23.47 4.73
CA THR A 41 -8.55 -24.82 4.28
C THR A 41 -9.64 -24.75 3.22
N SER A 42 -9.86 -25.85 2.51
CA SER A 42 -10.91 -25.97 1.49
C SER A 42 -12.35 -25.87 2.04
N SER A 43 -12.53 -25.93 3.35
CA SER A 43 -13.82 -25.70 3.99
C SER A 43 -14.21 -24.22 4.08
N HIS A 44 -13.24 -23.32 3.90
CA HIS A 44 -13.51 -21.88 3.97
C HIS A 44 -14.33 -21.42 2.77
N PRO A 45 -15.44 -20.64 2.97
CA PRO A 45 -16.35 -20.24 1.88
C PRO A 45 -15.66 -19.50 0.72
N ALA A 46 -14.63 -18.71 1.02
CA ALA A 46 -13.89 -17.93 0.03
C ALA A 46 -12.74 -18.70 -0.64
N PHE A 47 -12.56 -20.01 -0.38
CA PHE A 47 -11.39 -20.76 -0.83
C PHE A 47 -11.13 -20.68 -2.34
N ASP A 48 -12.15 -20.71 -3.17
CA ASP A 48 -12.03 -20.68 -4.62
C ASP A 48 -12.34 -19.31 -5.25
N SER A 49 -12.76 -18.31 -4.44
CA SER A 49 -13.15 -17.01 -4.95
C SER A 49 -12.00 -15.98 -4.97
N LEU A 50 -10.96 -16.19 -4.17
CA LEU A 50 -9.81 -15.27 -4.09
C LEU A 50 -8.97 -15.34 -5.38
N LYS A 51 -8.62 -14.18 -5.94
CA LYS A 51 -7.90 -14.08 -7.22
C LYS A 51 -6.64 -13.23 -7.06
N LYS A 52 -5.51 -13.81 -7.49
CA LYS A 52 -4.23 -13.11 -7.55
C LYS A 52 -4.33 -11.82 -8.38
N LEU A 53 -3.71 -10.74 -7.91
CA LEU A 53 -3.64 -9.40 -8.49
C LEU A 53 -4.99 -8.72 -8.74
N SER A 54 -6.08 -9.30 -8.30
CA SER A 54 -7.44 -8.78 -8.49
C SER A 54 -8.15 -8.53 -7.18
N THR A 55 -8.18 -9.53 -6.28
CA THR A 55 -8.85 -9.40 -4.99
C THR A 55 -8.10 -8.43 -4.08
N MET A 56 -8.81 -7.42 -3.60
CA MET A 56 -8.32 -6.46 -2.62
C MET A 56 -8.59 -6.96 -1.21
N ILE A 57 -7.57 -6.91 -0.37
CA ILE A 57 -7.67 -7.30 1.04
C ILE A 57 -7.62 -6.05 1.92
N ARG A 58 -8.50 -6.00 2.91
CA ARG A 58 -8.56 -4.94 3.91
C ARG A 58 -8.51 -5.56 5.30
N VAL A 59 -7.64 -5.02 6.16
CA VAL A 59 -7.55 -5.38 7.57
C VAL A 59 -8.04 -4.23 8.42
N GLU A 60 -8.96 -4.53 9.35
CA GLU A 60 -9.50 -3.57 10.28
C GLU A 60 -9.17 -3.97 11.73
N ASP A 61 -8.87 -2.98 12.55
CA ASP A 61 -8.87 -3.09 14.01
C ASP A 61 -9.98 -2.23 14.59
N SER A 62 -10.89 -2.87 15.32
CA SER A 62 -11.99 -2.17 16.00
C SER A 62 -12.78 -1.22 15.10
N ARG A 63 -12.99 -1.60 13.83
CA ARG A 63 -13.69 -0.87 12.76
C ARG A 63 -12.85 0.24 12.07
N ARG A 64 -11.57 0.37 12.40
CA ARG A 64 -10.67 1.24 11.68
C ARG A 64 -9.83 0.42 10.71
N VAL A 65 -9.73 0.87 9.46
CA VAL A 65 -8.83 0.25 8.49
C VAL A 65 -7.39 0.56 8.89
N ILE A 66 -6.60 -0.49 9.08
CA ILE A 66 -5.18 -0.37 9.43
C ILE A 66 -4.26 -0.76 8.27
N TRP A 67 -4.78 -1.52 7.31
CA TRP A 67 -4.00 -1.96 6.16
C TRP A 67 -4.90 -2.35 4.99
N LYS A 68 -4.47 -2.01 3.77
CA LYS A 68 -5.05 -2.49 2.52
C LYS A 68 -3.96 -3.01 1.61
N GLY A 69 -4.29 -4.00 0.79
CA GLY A 69 -3.37 -4.56 -0.18
C GLY A 69 -4.06 -5.48 -1.17
N ARG A 70 -3.28 -6.21 -1.96
CA ARG A 70 -3.76 -7.19 -2.94
C ARG A 70 -3.06 -8.53 -2.79
N ILE A 71 -3.71 -9.58 -3.24
CA ILE A 71 -3.13 -10.93 -3.28
C ILE A 71 -2.06 -11.00 -4.37
N ILE A 72 -0.85 -11.48 -4.02
CA ILE A 72 0.26 -11.69 -4.97
C ILE A 72 0.61 -13.17 -5.16
N SER A 73 0.19 -14.05 -4.24
CA SER A 73 0.38 -15.51 -4.34
C SER A 73 -0.75 -16.24 -3.63
N ASP A 74 -1.12 -17.41 -4.17
CA ASP A 74 -2.15 -18.33 -3.66
C ASP A 74 -1.70 -19.79 -3.79
N ASP A 75 -0.60 -20.13 -3.16
CA ASP A 75 0.01 -21.45 -3.22
C ASP A 75 -0.83 -22.50 -2.48
N ARG A 76 -1.14 -23.61 -3.15
CA ARG A 76 -1.92 -24.73 -2.61
C ARG A 76 -1.03 -25.94 -2.41
N ASN A 77 -1.07 -26.53 -1.22
CA ASN A 77 -0.34 -27.74 -0.90
C ASN A 77 -1.16 -29.04 -1.16
N ILE A 78 -0.52 -30.19 -0.93
CA ILE A 78 -1.14 -31.51 -1.13
C ILE A 78 -2.29 -31.79 -0.15
N ASP A 79 -2.31 -31.17 1.02
CA ASP A 79 -3.37 -31.29 2.03
C ASP A 79 -4.55 -30.36 1.75
N ASN A 80 -4.56 -29.73 0.58
CA ASN A 80 -5.61 -28.81 0.18
C ASN A 80 -5.70 -27.54 1.06
N ILE A 81 -4.56 -27.07 1.56
CA ILE A 81 -4.41 -25.82 2.29
C ILE A 81 -3.82 -24.78 1.36
N LYS A 82 -4.47 -23.64 1.22
CA LYS A 82 -3.93 -22.46 0.53
C LYS A 82 -3.13 -21.60 1.48
N THR A 83 -1.96 -21.16 1.03
CA THR A 83 -1.21 -20.07 1.64
C THR A 83 -1.37 -18.85 0.74
N ILE A 84 -1.99 -17.81 1.27
CA ILE A 84 -2.22 -16.55 0.59
C ILE A 84 -1.18 -15.54 1.08
N GLN A 85 -0.53 -14.90 0.12
CA GLN A 85 0.40 -13.80 0.41
C GLN A 85 -0.10 -12.54 -0.29
N CYS A 86 -0.13 -11.45 0.46
CA CYS A 86 -0.56 -10.14 0.00
C CYS A 86 0.53 -9.10 0.18
N GLU A 87 0.60 -8.15 -0.72
CA GLU A 87 1.42 -6.94 -0.62
C GLU A 87 0.54 -5.72 -0.31
N GLY A 88 1.05 -4.81 0.51
CA GLY A 88 0.32 -3.60 0.91
C GLY A 88 0.22 -2.57 -0.22
N LYS A 89 -0.71 -1.64 -0.05
CA LYS A 89 -1.09 -0.67 -1.09
C LYS A 89 0.07 0.17 -1.61
N MET A 90 1.05 0.49 -0.77
CA MET A 90 2.25 1.25 -1.21
C MET A 90 3.02 0.54 -2.34
N ALA A 91 2.96 -0.81 -2.43
CA ALA A 91 3.57 -1.57 -3.52
C ALA A 91 2.96 -1.26 -4.90
N PHE A 92 1.72 -0.72 -4.95
CA PHE A 92 1.06 -0.36 -6.20
C PHE A 92 1.81 0.72 -6.98
N LEU A 93 2.64 1.52 -6.32
CA LEU A 93 3.56 2.45 -6.98
C LEU A 93 4.56 1.76 -7.94
N ASN A 94 4.71 0.42 -7.86
CA ASN A 94 5.47 -0.34 -8.84
C ASN A 94 4.70 -0.63 -10.14
N ASP A 95 3.40 -0.38 -10.19
CA ASP A 95 2.56 -0.65 -11.36
C ASP A 95 2.60 0.47 -12.40
N SER A 96 3.27 1.57 -12.11
CA SER A 96 3.41 2.73 -12.98
C SER A 96 4.86 3.14 -13.18
N ILE A 97 5.07 4.00 -14.17
CA ILE A 97 6.39 4.51 -14.56
C ILE A 97 6.35 6.04 -14.52
N PHE A 98 7.29 6.64 -13.81
CA PHE A 98 7.54 8.07 -13.86
C PHE A 98 8.56 8.33 -14.99
N PRO A 99 8.25 9.21 -15.96
CA PRO A 99 9.10 9.45 -17.11
C PRO A 99 10.43 10.14 -16.71
N GLU A 100 11.33 10.31 -17.67
CA GLU A 100 12.46 11.21 -17.51
C GLU A 100 11.98 12.63 -17.16
N PHE A 101 12.70 13.32 -16.31
CA PHE A 101 12.27 14.65 -15.84
C PHE A 101 13.43 15.50 -15.33
N GLU A 102 13.22 16.80 -15.40
CA GLU A 102 13.94 17.82 -14.64
C GLU A 102 12.91 18.61 -13.82
N PHE A 103 13.17 18.79 -12.55
CA PHE A 103 12.26 19.46 -11.63
C PHE A 103 13.02 20.47 -10.79
N SER A 104 12.41 21.64 -10.61
CA SER A 104 12.85 22.68 -9.70
C SER A 104 11.63 23.27 -9.01
N GLY A 105 11.56 23.21 -7.70
CA GLY A 105 10.41 23.68 -6.92
C GLY A 105 10.37 23.13 -5.51
N ALA A 106 9.25 23.27 -4.82
CA ALA A 106 9.07 22.77 -3.47
C ALA A 106 8.93 21.22 -3.42
N PRO A 107 9.31 20.55 -2.33
CA PRO A 107 9.23 19.10 -2.19
C PRO A 107 7.82 18.53 -2.41
N ASP A 108 6.78 19.18 -1.91
CA ASP A 108 5.38 18.80 -2.06
C ASP A 108 4.93 18.77 -3.53
N GLN A 109 5.41 19.73 -4.32
CA GLN A 109 5.11 19.80 -5.75
C GLN A 109 5.71 18.61 -6.52
N LEU A 110 6.96 18.23 -6.22
CA LEU A 110 7.55 17.04 -6.83
C LEU A 110 6.79 15.77 -6.44
N PHE A 111 6.52 15.61 -5.16
CA PHE A 111 5.76 14.46 -4.66
C PHE A 111 4.39 14.36 -5.32
N GLY A 112 3.67 15.48 -5.38
CA GLY A 112 2.38 15.59 -6.06
C GLY A 112 2.44 15.14 -7.52
N GLN A 113 3.42 15.65 -8.29
CA GLN A 113 3.61 15.27 -9.70
C GLN A 113 3.86 13.76 -9.87
N ILE A 114 4.65 13.14 -8.99
CA ILE A 114 4.93 11.70 -9.04
C ILE A 114 3.65 10.90 -8.78
N ILE A 115 2.86 11.28 -7.77
CA ILE A 115 1.62 10.57 -7.41
C ILE A 115 0.52 10.79 -8.46
N GLU A 116 0.36 12.01 -8.99
CA GLU A 116 -0.58 12.29 -10.08
C GLU A 116 -0.25 11.49 -11.35
N ASN A 117 1.04 11.40 -11.70
CA ASN A 117 1.49 10.57 -12.81
C ASN A 117 1.16 9.07 -12.58
N HIS A 118 1.36 8.57 -11.35
CA HIS A 118 0.94 7.21 -10.99
C HIS A 118 -0.57 7.03 -11.21
N ASN A 119 -1.37 7.92 -10.65
CA ASN A 119 -2.83 7.87 -10.72
C ASN A 119 -3.36 7.90 -12.15
N SER A 120 -2.64 8.54 -13.08
CA SER A 120 -3.02 8.58 -14.50
C SER A 120 -2.84 7.25 -15.23
N GLN A 121 -2.01 6.33 -14.69
CA GLN A 121 -1.64 5.07 -15.33
C GLN A 121 -2.33 3.84 -14.75
N VAL A 122 -2.99 3.97 -13.59
CA VAL A 122 -3.55 2.83 -12.85
C VAL A 122 -5.06 2.92 -12.68
N GLY A 123 -5.68 1.79 -12.36
CA GLY A 123 -7.11 1.70 -12.04
C GLY A 123 -7.45 2.41 -10.73
N GLU A 124 -8.73 2.71 -10.54
CA GLU A 124 -9.24 3.50 -9.41
C GLU A 124 -8.82 2.95 -8.03
N ASN A 125 -8.90 1.63 -7.85
CA ASN A 125 -8.52 0.95 -6.60
C ASN A 125 -7.01 1.05 -6.26
N GLN A 126 -6.19 1.46 -7.24
CA GLN A 126 -4.74 1.56 -7.08
C GLN A 126 -4.27 3.01 -6.87
N ARG A 127 -5.17 3.99 -7.02
CA ARG A 127 -4.88 5.41 -6.87
C ARG A 127 -4.70 5.82 -5.42
N PHE A 128 -4.02 6.94 -5.25
CA PHE A 128 -3.85 7.62 -3.98
C PHE A 128 -4.36 9.06 -4.08
N LEU A 129 -4.96 9.53 -3.00
CA LEU A 129 -5.09 10.95 -2.76
C LEU A 129 -3.76 11.47 -2.21
N ILE A 130 -3.37 12.66 -2.62
CA ILE A 130 -2.17 13.32 -2.07
C ILE A 130 -2.55 13.83 -0.69
N GLY A 131 -1.85 13.34 0.33
CA GLY A 131 -2.05 13.72 1.71
C GLY A 131 -1.11 14.84 2.16
N ASP A 132 -0.72 14.78 3.41
CA ASP A 132 0.15 15.79 4.01
C ASP A 132 1.60 15.58 3.58
N VAL A 133 2.25 16.67 3.14
CA VAL A 133 3.69 16.74 2.92
C VAL A 133 4.26 17.76 3.88
N THR A 134 4.86 17.27 4.98
CA THR A 134 5.44 18.15 6.01
C THR A 134 6.93 18.40 5.82
N ILE A 135 7.55 17.65 4.89
CA ILE A 135 8.96 17.80 4.54
C ILE A 135 9.22 19.16 3.91
N LYS A 136 10.24 19.83 4.41
CA LYS A 136 10.68 21.13 3.90
C LYS A 136 12.18 21.12 3.59
N ASP A 137 12.56 21.76 2.52
CA ASP A 137 13.91 22.18 2.28
C ASP A 137 14.13 23.57 2.91
N ASN A 138 15.34 23.88 3.36
CA ASN A 138 15.66 25.16 4.00
C ASN A 138 15.34 26.40 3.13
N ASN A 139 15.31 26.22 1.81
CA ASN A 139 14.99 27.27 0.85
C ASN A 139 13.61 27.06 0.21
N ASP A 140 12.88 26.03 0.64
CA ASP A 140 11.66 25.53 0.02
C ASP A 140 11.80 25.29 -1.50
N TYR A 141 13.01 24.87 -1.90
CA TYR A 141 13.39 24.76 -3.29
C TYR A 141 14.41 23.62 -3.50
N ILE A 142 14.00 22.60 -4.19
CA ILE A 142 14.86 21.46 -4.57
C ILE A 142 15.04 21.36 -6.07
N VAL A 143 16.15 20.78 -6.50
CA VAL A 143 16.41 20.42 -7.88
C VAL A 143 16.56 18.89 -7.94
N ARG A 144 15.78 18.24 -8.78
CA ARG A 144 15.80 16.79 -8.99
C ARG A 144 15.67 16.47 -10.46
N SER A 145 16.33 15.42 -10.90
CA SER A 145 16.23 14.96 -12.30
C SER A 145 16.40 13.45 -12.41
N SER A 146 15.97 12.91 -13.53
CA SER A 146 16.29 11.57 -13.98
C SER A 146 16.40 11.58 -15.51
N GLU A 147 17.49 11.06 -16.04
CA GLU A 147 17.75 10.93 -17.50
C GLU A 147 17.01 9.75 -18.11
N SER A 148 16.34 8.94 -17.31
CA SER A 148 15.55 7.77 -17.74
C SER A 148 14.29 7.61 -16.92
N ALA A 149 13.30 6.97 -17.51
CA ALA A 149 12.08 6.60 -16.82
C ALA A 149 12.37 5.63 -15.64
N LEU A 150 11.68 5.83 -14.53
CA LEU A 150 11.80 5.06 -13.30
C LEU A 150 10.45 4.39 -12.96
N LYS A 151 10.49 3.22 -12.32
CA LYS A 151 9.30 2.78 -11.57
C LYS A 151 8.91 3.86 -10.58
N THR A 152 7.61 4.15 -10.45
CA THR A 152 7.14 5.24 -9.57
C THR A 152 7.60 5.03 -8.13
N TRP A 153 7.58 3.79 -7.62
CA TRP A 153 8.15 3.48 -6.31
C TRP A 153 9.63 3.90 -6.20
N LYS A 154 10.42 3.60 -7.24
CA LYS A 154 11.84 3.98 -7.28
C LYS A 154 12.01 5.49 -7.33
N ALA A 155 11.16 6.20 -8.08
CA ALA A 155 11.19 7.66 -8.12
C ALA A 155 10.91 8.29 -6.76
N VAL A 156 9.83 7.86 -6.07
CA VAL A 156 9.51 8.29 -4.70
C VAL A 156 10.66 7.96 -3.74
N LYS A 157 11.19 6.74 -3.81
CA LYS A 157 12.28 6.31 -2.95
C LYS A 157 13.54 7.16 -3.10
N GLU A 158 14.05 7.30 -4.32
CA GLU A 158 15.33 7.96 -4.59
C GLU A 158 15.25 9.49 -4.59
N LYS A 159 14.11 10.05 -4.98
CA LYS A 159 13.97 11.51 -5.13
C LYS A 159 13.30 12.18 -3.93
N CYS A 160 12.58 11.41 -3.11
CA CYS A 160 11.91 11.89 -1.89
C CYS A 160 12.61 11.34 -0.65
N PHE A 161 12.13 10.28 -0.03
CA PHE A 161 12.50 9.90 1.34
C PHE A 161 13.89 9.29 1.52
N GLN A 162 14.55 8.77 0.51
CA GLN A 162 15.97 8.37 0.55
C GLN A 162 16.91 9.45 0.00
N SER A 163 16.38 10.62 -0.32
CA SER A 163 17.20 11.78 -0.66
C SER A 163 17.72 12.49 0.61
N ALA A 164 18.40 13.61 0.43
CA ALA A 164 18.83 14.46 1.55
C ALA A 164 17.67 15.03 2.41
N LEU A 165 16.43 14.94 1.90
CA LEU A 165 15.24 15.39 2.63
C LEU A 165 14.76 14.36 3.67
N SER A 166 15.02 13.08 3.45
CA SER A 166 14.56 11.97 4.30
C SER A 166 13.01 11.92 4.49
N GLY A 167 12.55 11.40 5.61
CA GLY A 167 11.15 11.37 6.01
C GLY A 167 10.49 10.01 5.89
N HIS A 168 9.20 10.00 6.21
CA HIS A 168 8.38 8.80 6.34
C HIS A 168 7.22 8.84 5.35
N LEU A 169 7.04 7.78 4.57
CA LEU A 169 5.84 7.56 3.76
C LEU A 169 4.82 6.80 4.57
N GLN A 170 3.62 7.33 4.65
CA GLN A 170 2.51 6.71 5.36
C GLN A 170 1.27 6.66 4.46
N ILE A 171 0.47 5.60 4.58
CA ILE A 171 -0.85 5.54 3.96
C ILE A 171 -1.90 5.65 5.05
N ARG A 172 -2.78 6.63 4.89
CA ARG A 172 -3.93 6.87 5.74
C ARG A 172 -5.20 6.50 4.99
N TYR A 173 -6.04 5.70 5.64
CA TYR A 173 -7.28 5.17 5.07
C TYR A 173 -8.47 5.92 5.63
N ASP A 174 -9.02 6.85 4.87
CA ASP A 174 -10.17 7.66 5.24
C ASP A 174 -11.44 7.25 4.46
N ALA A 175 -12.59 7.81 4.82
CA ALA A 175 -13.86 7.46 4.22
C ALA A 175 -13.96 7.90 2.73
N ASP A 176 -13.24 8.92 2.34
CA ASP A 176 -13.20 9.49 0.99
C ASP A 176 -12.06 8.96 0.13
N GLY A 177 -11.11 8.21 0.72
CA GLY A 177 -10.04 7.56 -0.04
C GLY A 177 -8.81 7.20 0.76
N ASP A 178 -7.82 6.74 0.03
CA ASP A 178 -6.54 6.31 0.58
C ASP A 178 -5.49 7.40 0.30
N TYR A 179 -5.09 8.11 1.34
CA TYR A 179 -4.09 9.18 1.26
C TYR A 179 -2.69 8.64 1.38
N ILE A 180 -1.76 9.19 0.60
CA ILE A 180 -0.33 8.97 0.78
C ILE A 180 0.30 10.24 1.31
N ASP A 181 0.88 10.16 2.51
CA ASP A 181 1.52 11.25 3.22
C ASP A 181 3.05 11.10 3.14
N TRP A 182 3.80 12.24 3.08
CA TRP A 182 5.24 12.26 3.21
C TRP A 182 5.64 13.20 4.35
N LEU A 183 5.99 12.63 5.49
CA LEU A 183 6.09 13.31 6.77
C LEU A 183 7.52 13.39 7.27
N GLU A 184 7.85 14.48 7.95
CA GLU A 184 9.14 14.65 8.65
C GLU A 184 9.25 13.67 9.83
N ASP A 185 8.17 13.57 10.62
CA ASP A 185 8.07 12.65 11.73
C ASP A 185 6.93 11.65 11.48
N TYR A 186 7.16 10.40 11.86
CA TYR A 186 6.12 9.37 11.81
C TYR A 186 4.96 9.75 12.74
N GLN A 187 3.76 9.75 12.20
CA GLN A 187 2.54 9.99 12.98
C GLN A 187 1.85 8.67 13.30
N GLU A 188 1.66 8.37 14.59
CA GLU A 188 0.77 7.30 14.96
C GLU A 188 -0.64 7.65 14.49
N ILE A 189 -1.24 6.78 13.69
CA ILE A 189 -2.62 6.93 13.23
C ILE A 189 -3.53 6.70 14.45
N SER A 190 -4.01 7.76 15.03
CA SER A 190 -4.87 7.77 16.24
C SER A 190 -6.30 7.32 15.93
#